data_299ea0e7c8a2ba9e45218ec034992abb
#
_entry.id   299ea0e7c8a2ba9e45218ec034992abb
#
_cell.length_a   1.000
_cell.length_b   1.000
_cell.length_c   1.000
_cell.angle_alpha   90.00
_cell.angle_beta   90.00
_cell.angle_gamma   90.00
#
_symmetry.space_group_name_H-M   'P 1'
#
loop_
_entity.id
_entity.type
_entity.pdbx_description
1 polymer ?
#
loop_
_entity_poly.entity_id
_entity_poly.type
_entity_poly.pdbx_seq_one_letter_code
_entity_poly.pdbx_strand_id
1 'polypeptide(L)'
;MSIWLNGFIQPQFRTIDGLAIRYAQSEDRDDHALLLSPWPESLFAFEPTWLRLAEQTHLVAIDLPGFGHSQRRDALLSPRAMGEFVIRVADAFGLENPHVVGPDIATGASLFAAALYPGRLRSLVVGNGGVPTPAR
;
A
#
# COMPACT_ATOMS: atom_id res chain seq x y z
N MET A 1 11.12 -22.12 19.27
CA MET A 1 10.03 -21.23 18.87
C MET A 1 9.58 -21.58 17.46
N SER A 2 8.28 -21.66 17.27
CA SER A 2 7.76 -22.01 15.94
C SER A 2 7.63 -20.75 15.07
N ILE A 3 8.21 -20.79 13.87
CA ILE A 3 8.05 -19.72 12.90
C ILE A 3 6.60 -19.61 12.38
N TRP A 4 5.83 -20.66 12.60
CA TRP A 4 4.41 -20.70 12.20
C TRP A 4 3.55 -19.71 12.98
N LEU A 5 3.94 -19.39 14.21
CA LEU A 5 3.19 -18.49 15.08
C LEU A 5 3.51 -17.03 14.81
N ASN A 6 4.66 -16.75 14.22
CA ASN A 6 5.16 -15.39 14.10
C ASN A 6 5.21 -14.87 12.67
N GLY A 7 4.75 -15.52 11.69
CA GLY A 7 4.77 -15.01 10.32
C GLY A 7 5.96 -14.09 9.97
N PHE A 8 6.12 -13.71 8.73
CA PHE A 8 7.20 -12.82 8.31
C PHE A 8 6.80 -11.34 8.40
N ILE A 9 5.52 -11.07 8.31
CA ILE A 9 4.99 -9.71 8.44
C ILE A 9 4.78 -9.40 9.92
N GLN A 10 5.42 -8.31 10.38
CA GLN A 10 5.34 -7.82 11.76
C GLN A 10 4.63 -6.48 11.74
N PRO A 11 3.29 -6.45 11.95
CA PRO A 11 2.54 -5.20 11.83
C PRO A 11 2.86 -4.23 12.94
N GLN A 12 2.91 -2.96 12.57
CA GLN A 12 3.04 -1.83 13.49
C GLN A 12 2.05 -0.75 13.07
N PHE A 13 1.90 0.27 13.89
CA PHE A 13 1.06 1.42 13.56
C PHE A 13 1.92 2.67 13.47
N ARG A 14 1.55 3.54 12.55
CA ARG A 14 2.17 4.84 12.38
C ARG A 14 1.07 5.85 12.06
N THR A 15 1.18 7.04 12.63
CA THR A 15 0.26 8.12 12.29
C THR A 15 0.72 8.78 11.01
N ILE A 16 -0.16 8.77 10.01
CA ILE A 16 0.07 9.40 8.71
C ILE A 16 -1.13 10.30 8.43
N ASP A 17 -0.87 11.58 8.23
CA ASP A 17 -1.92 12.57 7.99
C ASP A 17 -3.03 12.52 9.07
N GLY A 18 -2.63 12.31 10.32
CA GLY A 18 -3.54 12.22 11.45
C GLY A 18 -4.26 10.89 11.63
N LEU A 19 -4.00 9.90 10.77
CA LEU A 19 -4.64 8.58 10.84
C LEU A 19 -3.68 7.53 11.35
N ALA A 20 -4.17 6.63 12.20
CA ALA A 20 -3.41 5.45 12.61
C ALA A 20 -3.44 4.42 11.49
N ILE A 21 -2.34 4.25 10.81
CA ILE A 21 -2.19 3.34 9.67
C ILE A 21 -1.37 2.13 10.10
N ARG A 22 -1.93 0.94 9.91
CA ARG A 22 -1.19 -0.29 10.15
C ARG A 22 -0.30 -0.59 8.96
N TYR A 23 0.96 -0.89 9.24
CA TYR A 23 1.95 -1.19 8.23
C TYR A 23 2.92 -2.26 8.69
N ALA A 24 3.67 -2.78 7.74
CA ALA A 24 4.84 -3.61 7.99
C ALA A 24 5.91 -3.25 6.98
N GLN A 25 7.17 -3.35 7.37
CA GLN A 25 8.25 -3.10 6.42
C GLN A 25 9.36 -4.13 6.58
N SER A 26 10.08 -4.36 5.51
CA SER A 26 11.25 -5.22 5.47
C SER A 26 12.52 -4.41 5.65
N GLU A 27 13.68 -5.07 5.54
CA GLU A 27 14.96 -4.39 5.61
C GLU A 27 15.10 -3.33 4.54
N ASP A 28 15.81 -2.25 4.87
CA ASP A 28 16.09 -1.18 3.93
C ASP A 28 16.97 -1.68 2.78
N ARG A 29 16.63 -1.27 1.58
CA ARG A 29 17.37 -1.55 0.35
C ARG A 29 17.22 -0.37 -0.59
N ASP A 30 17.99 -0.37 -1.69
CA ASP A 30 17.98 0.76 -2.62
C ASP A 30 16.67 0.88 -3.39
N ASP A 31 16.03 -0.24 -3.73
CA ASP A 31 14.71 -0.24 -4.35
C ASP A 31 13.61 -0.32 -3.29
N HIS A 32 12.50 0.35 -3.58
CA HIS A 32 11.36 0.40 -2.67
C HIS A 32 10.08 -0.03 -3.37
N ALA A 33 9.24 -0.77 -2.66
CA ALA A 33 7.91 -1.11 -3.13
C ALA A 33 6.88 -0.85 -2.04
N LEU A 34 5.79 -0.21 -2.42
CA LEU A 34 4.64 0.04 -1.57
C LEU A 34 3.54 -0.94 -1.94
N LEU A 35 3.16 -1.78 -0.99
CA LEU A 35 2.18 -2.84 -1.19
C LEU A 35 0.87 -2.43 -0.52
N LEU A 36 -0.18 -2.27 -1.30
CA LEU A 36 -1.48 -1.79 -0.81
C LEU A 36 -2.44 -2.95 -0.63
N SER A 37 -3.12 -2.97 0.52
CA SER A 37 -3.98 -4.10 0.88
C SER A 37 -5.19 -4.24 -0.04
N PRO A 38 -5.54 -5.49 -0.44
CA PRO A 38 -6.79 -5.76 -1.13
C PRO A 38 -7.96 -5.89 -0.15
N TRP A 39 -9.18 -5.76 -0.63
CA TRP A 39 -10.37 -6.06 0.15
C TRP A 39 -10.89 -7.46 -0.21
N PRO A 40 -11.37 -8.25 0.73
CA PRO A 40 -11.56 -8.00 2.17
C PRO A 40 -10.34 -8.34 3.02
N GLU A 41 -9.21 -8.57 2.41
CA GLU A 41 -7.98 -8.95 3.08
C GLU A 41 -7.29 -7.73 3.71
N SER A 42 -6.05 -7.91 4.12
CA SER A 42 -5.23 -6.89 4.75
C SER A 42 -3.82 -6.95 4.19
N LEU A 43 -2.90 -6.22 4.79
CA LEU A 43 -1.48 -6.31 4.43
C LEU A 43 -0.94 -7.74 4.50
N PHE A 44 -1.58 -8.63 5.26
CA PHE A 44 -1.19 -10.03 5.31
C PHE A 44 -1.41 -10.79 4.00
N ALA A 45 -2.14 -10.21 3.04
CA ALA A 45 -2.26 -10.79 1.70
C ALA A 45 -0.88 -10.98 1.04
N PHE A 46 0.12 -10.20 1.44
CA PHE A 46 1.47 -10.27 0.88
C PHE A 46 2.39 -11.24 1.63
N GLU A 47 1.91 -11.89 2.68
CA GLU A 47 2.70 -12.84 3.47
C GLU A 47 3.35 -13.94 2.62
N PRO A 48 2.63 -14.59 1.68
CA PRO A 48 3.22 -15.66 0.91
C PRO A 48 4.39 -15.25 0.01
N THR A 49 4.44 -13.98 -0.40
CA THR A 49 5.49 -13.48 -1.29
C THR A 49 6.51 -12.60 -0.58
N TRP A 50 6.29 -12.33 0.69
CA TRP A 50 7.07 -11.33 1.44
C TRP A 50 8.57 -11.57 1.41
N LEU A 51 9.01 -12.75 1.83
CA LEU A 51 10.45 -13.04 1.93
C LEU A 51 11.14 -12.96 0.57
N ARG A 52 10.49 -13.47 -0.47
CA ARG A 52 11.07 -13.46 -1.79
C ARG A 52 11.25 -12.05 -2.34
N LEU A 53 10.25 -11.21 -2.16
CA LEU A 53 10.34 -9.82 -2.59
C LEU A 53 11.33 -9.03 -1.73
N ALA A 54 11.36 -9.28 -0.44
CA ALA A 54 12.23 -8.58 0.49
C ALA A 54 13.72 -8.87 0.29
N GLU A 55 14.06 -9.95 -0.41
CA GLU A 55 15.46 -10.24 -0.74
C GLU A 55 16.10 -9.14 -1.56
N GLN A 56 15.34 -8.43 -2.39
CA GLN A 56 15.88 -7.45 -3.32
C GLN A 56 15.28 -6.07 -3.16
N THR A 57 14.18 -5.94 -2.42
CA THR A 57 13.41 -4.71 -2.37
C THR A 57 13.02 -4.39 -0.95
N HIS A 58 13.14 -3.13 -0.55
CA HIS A 58 12.56 -2.64 0.69
C HIS A 58 11.06 -2.55 0.52
N LEU A 59 10.32 -3.36 1.28
CA LEU A 59 8.87 -3.43 1.20
C LEU A 59 8.23 -2.62 2.31
N VAL A 60 7.23 -1.84 1.97
CA VAL A 60 6.31 -1.23 2.92
C VAL A 60 4.91 -1.66 2.52
N ALA A 61 4.28 -2.49 3.35
CA ALA A 61 2.90 -2.89 3.14
C ALA A 61 2.00 -2.14 4.10
N ILE A 62 0.86 -1.67 3.64
CA ILE A 62 -0.10 -0.96 4.48
C ILE A 62 -1.50 -1.53 4.32
N ASP A 63 -2.27 -1.41 5.40
CA ASP A 63 -3.73 -1.45 5.30
C ASP A 63 -4.19 -0.06 4.87
N LEU A 64 -4.89 0.03 3.76
CA LEU A 64 -5.44 1.31 3.31
C LEU A 64 -6.41 1.90 4.33
N PRO A 65 -6.57 3.24 4.41
CA PRO A 65 -7.51 3.85 5.33
C PRO A 65 -8.91 3.26 5.23
N GLY A 66 -9.45 2.82 6.38
CA GLY A 66 -10.76 2.20 6.45
C GLY A 66 -10.79 0.70 6.15
N PHE A 67 -9.63 0.11 5.86
CA PHE A 67 -9.51 -1.33 5.57
C PHE A 67 -8.54 -1.97 6.55
N GLY A 68 -8.65 -3.29 6.70
CA GLY A 68 -7.84 -4.01 7.67
C GLY A 68 -7.98 -3.39 9.06
N HIS A 69 -6.87 -3.01 9.66
CA HIS A 69 -6.85 -2.38 10.99
C HIS A 69 -6.46 -0.90 10.95
N SER A 70 -6.37 -0.32 9.77
CA SER A 70 -6.11 1.12 9.66
C SER A 70 -7.36 1.94 9.95
N GLN A 71 -7.14 3.13 10.50
CA GLN A 71 -8.21 4.04 10.85
C GLN A 71 -8.93 4.52 9.58
N ARG A 72 -10.24 4.70 9.69
CA ARG A 72 -11.10 5.17 8.61
C ARG A 72 -11.24 6.69 8.65
N ARG A 73 -11.26 7.28 7.47
CA ARG A 73 -11.68 8.66 7.26
C ARG A 73 -12.53 8.68 5.99
N ASP A 74 -13.80 9.04 6.11
CA ASP A 74 -14.75 8.93 4.99
C ASP A 74 -14.31 9.73 3.77
N ALA A 75 -13.68 10.88 3.97
CA ALA A 75 -13.17 11.69 2.87
C ALA A 75 -12.11 10.98 2.01
N LEU A 76 -11.49 9.92 2.50
CA LEU A 76 -10.45 9.18 1.79
C LEU A 76 -10.99 7.95 1.05
N LEU A 77 -12.29 7.68 1.10
CA LEU A 77 -12.84 6.43 0.52
C LEU A 77 -13.03 6.51 -0.99
N SER A 78 -12.92 7.68 -1.61
CA SER A 78 -12.93 7.75 -3.07
C SER A 78 -11.59 7.31 -3.63
N PRO A 79 -11.55 6.69 -4.82
CA PRO A 79 -10.27 6.28 -5.42
C PRO A 79 -9.29 7.43 -5.61
N ARG A 80 -9.78 8.62 -5.97
CA ARG A 80 -8.94 9.80 -6.14
C ARG A 80 -8.31 10.23 -4.82
N ALA A 81 -9.10 10.39 -3.77
CA ALA A 81 -8.58 10.79 -2.46
C ALA A 81 -7.64 9.74 -1.89
N MET A 82 -7.94 8.47 -2.10
CA MET A 82 -7.07 7.38 -1.69
C MET A 82 -5.74 7.42 -2.43
N GLY A 83 -5.76 7.75 -3.73
CA GLY A 83 -4.53 7.92 -4.52
C GLY A 83 -3.65 9.04 -3.99
N GLU A 84 -4.24 10.15 -3.60
CA GLU A 84 -3.51 11.26 -2.96
C GLU A 84 -2.90 10.80 -1.64
N PHE A 85 -3.62 10.01 -0.87
CA PHE A 85 -3.13 9.47 0.40
C PHE A 85 -1.94 8.51 0.19
N VAL A 86 -1.97 7.70 -0.85
CA VAL A 86 -0.86 6.80 -1.20
C VAL A 86 0.45 7.59 -1.36
N ILE A 87 0.40 8.76 -1.98
CA ILE A 87 1.58 9.62 -2.12
C ILE A 87 2.04 10.13 -0.75
N ARG A 88 1.11 10.49 0.14
CA ARG A 88 1.49 10.89 1.50
C ARG A 88 2.15 9.75 2.28
N VAL A 89 1.71 8.52 2.04
CA VAL A 89 2.35 7.34 2.63
C VAL A 89 3.79 7.21 2.13
N ALA A 90 3.99 7.33 0.82
CA ALA A 90 5.33 7.29 0.24
C ALA A 90 6.23 8.37 0.87
N ASP A 91 5.71 9.58 1.04
CA ASP A 91 6.46 10.67 1.68
C ASP A 91 6.78 10.35 3.14
N ALA A 92 5.81 9.81 3.88
CA ALA A 92 5.99 9.49 5.29
C ALA A 92 7.08 8.45 5.53
N PHE A 93 7.25 7.52 4.61
CA PHE A 93 8.29 6.49 4.68
C PHE A 93 9.55 6.86 3.92
N GLY A 94 9.63 8.06 3.36
CA GLY A 94 10.80 8.51 2.61
C GLY A 94 11.06 7.74 1.34
N LEU A 95 10.02 7.23 0.70
CA LEU A 95 10.16 6.43 -0.51
C LEU A 95 10.22 7.33 -1.73
N GLU A 96 11.39 7.37 -2.37
CA GLU A 96 11.55 8.04 -3.66
C GLU A 96 11.25 7.04 -4.75
N ASN A 97 10.35 7.39 -5.66
CA ASN A 97 9.99 6.55 -6.80
C ASN A 97 9.75 5.06 -6.44
N PRO A 98 8.84 4.74 -5.51
CA PRO A 98 8.60 3.35 -5.20
C PRO A 98 7.85 2.66 -6.34
N HIS A 99 8.05 1.36 -6.48
CA HIS A 99 7.09 0.50 -7.16
C HIS A 99 5.83 0.45 -6.32
N VAL A 100 4.66 0.40 -6.94
CA VAL A 100 3.40 0.26 -6.21
C VAL A 100 2.66 -0.97 -6.69
N VAL A 101 2.25 -1.80 -5.75
CA VAL A 101 1.43 -2.98 -6.01
C VAL A 101 0.04 -2.71 -5.42
N GLY A 102 -0.94 -2.55 -6.30
CA GLY A 102 -2.29 -2.16 -5.90
C GLY A 102 -3.36 -3.10 -6.45
N PRO A 103 -3.52 -4.28 -5.85
CA PRO A 103 -4.54 -5.23 -6.29
C PRO A 103 -5.92 -4.82 -5.81
N ASP A 104 -6.97 -5.29 -6.50
CA ASP A 104 -8.36 -5.18 -6.12
C ASP A 104 -8.77 -3.72 -5.90
N ILE A 105 -9.27 -3.35 -4.74
CA ILE A 105 -9.69 -1.96 -4.45
C ILE A 105 -8.54 -0.96 -4.58
N ALA A 106 -7.33 -1.39 -4.39
CA ALA A 106 -6.16 -0.53 -4.49
C ALA A 106 -5.81 -0.17 -5.94
N THR A 107 -6.41 -0.83 -6.94
CA THR A 107 -6.17 -0.52 -8.35
C THR A 107 -6.53 0.93 -8.66
N GLY A 108 -7.73 1.36 -8.30
CA GLY A 108 -8.18 2.73 -8.55
C GLY A 108 -7.28 3.76 -7.88
N ALA A 109 -6.96 3.54 -6.61
CA ALA A 109 -6.07 4.42 -5.86
C ALA A 109 -4.70 4.53 -6.52
N SER A 110 -4.13 3.40 -6.95
CA SER A 110 -2.82 3.35 -7.60
C SER A 110 -2.82 4.12 -8.91
N LEU A 111 -3.86 3.95 -9.72
CA LEU A 111 -3.98 4.65 -10.99
C LEU A 111 -4.12 6.16 -10.80
N PHE A 112 -4.91 6.60 -9.81
CA PHE A 112 -5.01 8.03 -9.50
C PHE A 112 -3.69 8.59 -8.97
N ALA A 113 -2.97 7.85 -8.12
CA ALA A 113 -1.67 8.28 -7.65
C ALA A 113 -0.71 8.52 -8.81
N ALA A 114 -0.66 7.60 -9.77
CA ALA A 114 0.20 7.73 -10.94
C ALA A 114 -0.23 8.89 -11.83
N ALA A 115 -1.53 9.06 -12.06
CA ALA A 115 -2.05 10.09 -12.96
C ALA A 115 -1.90 11.50 -12.39
N LEU A 116 -2.15 11.67 -11.08
CA LEU A 116 -2.10 12.96 -10.43
C LEU A 116 -0.68 13.41 -10.08
N TYR A 117 0.22 12.46 -9.88
CA TYR A 117 1.60 12.74 -9.47
C TYR A 117 2.60 12.03 -10.38
N PRO A 118 2.66 12.43 -11.67
CA PRO A 118 3.58 11.80 -12.61
C PRO A 118 5.02 11.93 -12.12
N GLY A 119 5.79 10.86 -12.27
CA GLY A 119 7.18 10.83 -11.85
C GLY A 119 7.40 10.43 -10.39
N ARG A 120 6.34 10.28 -9.59
CA ARG A 120 6.48 9.88 -8.19
C ARG A 120 6.54 8.36 -8.01
N LEU A 121 6.05 7.60 -8.97
CA LEU A 121 6.03 6.14 -8.92
C LEU A 121 6.90 5.57 -10.02
N ARG A 122 7.70 4.57 -9.69
CA ARG A 122 8.59 3.91 -10.63
C ARG A 122 7.83 2.95 -11.56
N SER A 123 6.89 2.21 -11.00
CA SER A 123 6.04 1.29 -11.75
C SER A 123 4.78 0.98 -10.96
N LEU A 124 3.79 0.45 -11.64
CA LEU A 124 2.54 -0.03 -11.04
C LEU A 124 2.31 -1.48 -11.41
N VAL A 125 1.89 -2.27 -10.42
CA VAL A 125 1.31 -3.59 -10.65
C VAL A 125 -0.12 -3.53 -10.11
N VAL A 126 -1.09 -3.60 -11.01
CA VAL A 126 -2.50 -3.50 -10.67
C VAL A 126 -3.27 -4.66 -11.28
N GLY A 127 -4.39 -5.00 -10.71
CA GLY A 127 -5.21 -6.06 -11.25
C GLY A 127 -6.45 -6.31 -10.42
N ASN A 128 -7.46 -6.87 -11.07
CA ASN A 128 -8.71 -7.30 -10.44
C ASN A 128 -9.51 -6.17 -9.79
N GLY A 129 -9.24 -4.95 -10.17
CA GLY A 129 -9.92 -3.79 -9.61
C GLY A 129 -10.79 -3.08 -10.64
N GLY A 130 -11.83 -2.42 -10.14
CA GLY A 130 -12.64 -1.55 -10.96
C GLY A 130 -11.95 -0.21 -11.16
N VAL A 131 -12.16 0.39 -12.32
CA VAL A 131 -11.79 1.75 -12.60
C VAL A 131 -13.10 2.53 -12.75
N PRO A 132 -13.24 3.70 -12.10
CA PRO A 132 -14.45 4.50 -12.28
C PRO A 132 -14.70 4.80 -13.75
N THR A 133 -15.88 4.49 -14.22
CA THR A 133 -16.28 4.88 -15.57
C THR A 133 -16.90 6.27 -15.54
N PRO A 134 -16.65 7.11 -16.56
CA PRO A 134 -17.32 8.39 -16.63
C PRO A 134 -18.84 8.23 -16.64
N ALA A 135 -19.54 9.15 -16.00
CA ALA A 135 -20.98 9.18 -16.05
C ALA A 135 -21.43 9.36 -17.51
N ARG A 136 -22.44 8.61 -17.88
CA ARG A 136 -23.02 8.69 -19.22
C ARG A 136 -24.12 9.75 -19.26
#